data_36cc6a275e4255b62610cf7ba73ec7d6
#
_entry.id   36cc6a275e4255b62610cf7ba73ec7d6
#
_cell.length_a   1.000
_cell.length_b   1.000
_cell.length_c   1.000
_cell.angle_alpha   90.00
_cell.angle_beta   90.00
_cell.angle_gamma   90.00
#
_symmetry.space_group_name_H-M   'P 1'
#
loop_
_entity.id
_entity.type
_entity.pdbx_description
1 polymer ?
#
loop_
_entity_poly.entity_id
_entity_poly.type
_entity_poly.pdbx_seq_one_letter_code
_entity_poly.pdbx_strand_id
1 'polypeptide(L)'
;MIKKIFLVLSISFSGFLLNAQDFNTKVAIEICNCIDTIENMDSLNAKAVRCAYAALEIVLETASEEVQDIFSNDNAVEESLTSAMKMLFSECPKIREFILDDRASRFYRMSDSEEANKNYEDGNRLFKAGSLKEALKPYKDAVRTDPQFVYALDNLGLTYRKLGKNKKAVDCYKKSLMIYPEGSFALQNLAVAYTSINNYAQAIDCYERLTFFYPDDAEGYYGTGRVFYLMGDYENSLDYLFIAHKIYLNQKSDYVSDTENLISVIHDKLKNLNKLEIFNQKARQYGIPVN
;
A
#
# COMPACT_ATOMS: atom_id res chain seq x y z
N MET A 1 -42.29 -16.89 -5.43
CA MET A 1 -42.14 -15.58 -6.09
C MET A 1 -40.86 -14.81 -5.67
N ILE A 2 -40.34 -15.03 -4.49
CA ILE A 2 -39.16 -14.30 -3.96
C ILE A 2 -37.80 -14.72 -4.62
N LYS A 3 -37.63 -15.99 -5.04
CA LYS A 3 -36.38 -16.48 -5.68
C LYS A 3 -36.13 -15.98 -7.11
N LYS A 4 -37.13 -15.53 -7.84
CA LYS A 4 -36.95 -14.98 -9.20
C LYS A 4 -36.62 -13.49 -9.23
N ILE A 5 -36.93 -12.76 -8.16
CA ILE A 5 -36.62 -11.34 -8.04
C ILE A 5 -35.13 -11.16 -7.72
N PHE A 6 -34.54 -12.09 -6.94
CA PHE A 6 -33.12 -12.02 -6.60
C PHE A 6 -32.13 -12.28 -7.79
N LEU A 7 -32.59 -13.05 -8.81
CA LEU A 7 -31.69 -13.36 -9.95
C LEU A 7 -31.67 -12.24 -11.01
N VAL A 8 -32.76 -11.46 -11.12
CA VAL A 8 -32.83 -10.30 -12.02
C VAL A 8 -32.13 -9.08 -11.41
N LEU A 9 -32.18 -8.94 -10.08
CA LEU A 9 -31.47 -7.89 -9.35
C LEU A 9 -29.94 -8.10 -9.35
N SER A 10 -29.43 -9.34 -9.45
CA SER A 10 -27.99 -9.59 -9.41
C SER A 10 -27.27 -9.18 -10.70
N ILE A 11 -27.93 -9.24 -11.86
CA ILE A 11 -27.31 -8.87 -13.15
C ILE A 11 -27.37 -7.35 -13.38
N SER A 12 -28.49 -6.71 -13.02
CA SER A 12 -28.59 -5.25 -13.05
C SER A 12 -27.77 -4.56 -11.95
N PHE A 13 -27.63 -5.20 -10.78
CA PHE A 13 -26.88 -4.69 -9.64
C PHE A 13 -25.36 -4.71 -9.88
N SER A 14 -24.81 -5.72 -10.58
CA SER A 14 -23.39 -5.75 -10.92
C SER A 14 -22.99 -4.69 -11.96
N GLY A 15 -23.81 -4.45 -12.97
CA GLY A 15 -23.61 -3.38 -13.95
C GLY A 15 -23.76 -1.98 -13.33
N PHE A 16 -24.70 -1.80 -12.42
CA PHE A 16 -24.92 -0.55 -11.70
C PHE A 16 -23.80 -0.24 -10.72
N LEU A 17 -23.29 -1.26 -9.97
CA LEU A 17 -22.16 -1.09 -9.06
C LEU A 17 -20.86 -0.70 -9.78
N LEU A 18 -20.59 -1.28 -10.96
CA LEU A 18 -19.44 -0.92 -11.78
C LEU A 18 -19.56 0.53 -12.29
N ASN A 19 -20.73 0.94 -12.77
CA ASN A 19 -20.99 2.30 -13.22
C ASN A 19 -20.91 3.32 -12.07
N ALA A 20 -21.45 2.99 -10.90
CA ALA A 20 -21.40 3.84 -9.72
C ALA A 20 -19.97 4.01 -9.18
N GLN A 21 -19.16 2.97 -9.20
CA GLN A 21 -17.74 3.06 -8.81
C GLN A 21 -16.96 3.95 -9.76
N ASP A 22 -17.10 3.78 -11.08
CA ASP A 22 -16.47 4.64 -12.09
C ASP A 22 -16.92 6.11 -11.95
N PHE A 23 -18.22 6.34 -11.69
CA PHE A 23 -18.76 7.67 -11.45
C PHE A 23 -18.14 8.32 -10.20
N ASN A 24 -18.13 7.62 -9.06
CA ASN A 24 -17.55 8.13 -7.82
C ASN A 24 -16.04 8.37 -7.93
N THR A 25 -15.32 7.55 -8.70
CA THR A 25 -13.90 7.76 -9.01
C THR A 25 -13.70 9.07 -9.78
N LYS A 26 -14.53 9.35 -10.79
CA LYS A 26 -14.48 10.62 -11.53
C LYS A 26 -14.76 11.81 -10.63
N VAL A 27 -15.78 11.71 -9.77
CA VAL A 27 -16.06 12.78 -8.77
C VAL A 27 -14.86 12.99 -7.84
N ALA A 28 -14.23 11.93 -7.35
CA ALA A 28 -13.04 12.04 -6.50
C ALA A 28 -11.86 12.71 -7.21
N ILE A 29 -11.64 12.40 -8.48
CA ILE A 29 -10.62 13.03 -9.32
C ILE A 29 -10.91 14.53 -9.49
N GLU A 30 -12.17 14.92 -9.76
CA GLU A 30 -12.54 16.34 -9.90
C GLU A 30 -12.44 17.07 -8.55
N ILE A 31 -12.77 16.45 -7.42
CA ILE A 31 -12.48 17.02 -6.10
C ILE A 31 -10.98 17.26 -5.93
N CYS A 32 -10.15 16.28 -6.34
CA CYS A 32 -8.70 16.42 -6.30
C CYS A 32 -8.21 17.58 -7.15
N ASN A 33 -8.74 17.75 -8.37
CA ASN A 33 -8.38 18.84 -9.27
C ASN A 33 -8.77 20.21 -8.70
N CYS A 34 -9.91 20.30 -8.02
CA CYS A 34 -10.41 21.53 -7.40
C CYS A 34 -9.57 21.98 -6.18
N ILE A 35 -8.98 21.04 -5.43
CA ILE A 35 -8.16 21.38 -4.27
C ILE A 35 -6.80 21.91 -4.75
N ASP A 36 -6.51 23.17 -4.50
CA ASP A 36 -5.28 23.87 -4.92
C ASP A 36 -4.10 23.62 -3.96
N THR A 37 -4.28 24.01 -2.70
CA THR A 37 -3.26 23.91 -1.63
C THR A 37 -3.83 23.26 -0.38
N ILE A 38 -3.00 22.55 0.36
CA ILE A 38 -3.36 21.93 1.63
C ILE A 38 -2.41 22.45 2.70
N GLU A 39 -2.93 23.19 3.69
CA GLU A 39 -2.13 23.76 4.78
C GLU A 39 -2.17 22.89 6.04
N ASN A 40 -3.34 22.32 6.33
CA ASN A 40 -3.59 21.46 7.49
C ASN A 40 -4.85 20.61 7.25
N MET A 41 -5.15 19.67 8.15
CA MET A 41 -6.31 18.79 8.03
C MET A 41 -7.66 19.55 8.03
N ASP A 42 -7.78 20.63 8.77
CA ASP A 42 -9.02 21.42 8.78
C ASP A 42 -9.23 22.12 7.43
N SER A 43 -8.17 22.70 6.86
CA SER A 43 -8.22 23.32 5.52
C SER A 43 -8.52 22.29 4.44
N LEU A 44 -7.94 21.08 4.53
CA LEU A 44 -8.24 19.97 3.63
C LEU A 44 -9.73 19.61 3.68
N ASN A 45 -10.26 19.37 4.88
CA ASN A 45 -11.67 18.98 5.06
C ASN A 45 -12.62 20.08 4.51
N ALA A 46 -12.36 21.34 4.82
CA ALA A 46 -13.18 22.44 4.35
C ALA A 46 -13.15 22.61 2.82
N LYS A 47 -11.96 22.44 2.22
CA LYS A 47 -11.79 22.52 0.77
C LYS A 47 -12.44 21.32 0.07
N ALA A 48 -12.24 20.11 0.58
CA ALA A 48 -12.82 18.90 -0.01
C ALA A 48 -14.34 18.94 -0.02
N VAL A 49 -14.98 19.39 1.06
CA VAL A 49 -16.45 19.55 1.11
C VAL A 49 -16.92 20.60 0.09
N ARG A 50 -16.24 21.74 -0.01
CA ARG A 50 -16.59 22.79 -0.98
C ARG A 50 -16.42 22.31 -2.43
N CYS A 51 -15.35 21.58 -2.72
CA CYS A 51 -15.07 21.04 -4.04
C CYS A 51 -16.00 19.89 -4.42
N ALA A 52 -16.56 19.17 -3.44
CA ALA A 52 -17.36 17.97 -3.68
C ALA A 52 -18.61 18.24 -4.53
N TYR A 53 -19.34 19.31 -4.21
CA TYR A 53 -20.55 19.67 -4.97
C TYR A 53 -20.22 20.16 -6.37
N ALA A 54 -19.18 21.00 -6.52
CA ALA A 54 -18.73 21.47 -7.84
C ALA A 54 -18.23 20.32 -8.72
N ALA A 55 -17.50 19.37 -8.15
CA ALA A 55 -17.04 18.16 -8.84
C ALA A 55 -18.20 17.29 -9.31
N LEU A 56 -19.22 17.12 -8.47
CA LEU A 56 -20.41 16.37 -8.83
C LEU A 56 -21.14 16.98 -10.03
N GLU A 57 -21.34 18.31 -10.04
CA GLU A 57 -21.94 19.03 -11.16
C GLU A 57 -21.17 18.78 -12.46
N ILE A 58 -19.84 18.95 -12.44
CA ILE A 58 -18.97 18.73 -13.62
C ILE A 58 -19.13 17.30 -14.18
N VAL A 59 -19.14 16.29 -13.30
CA VAL A 59 -19.25 14.90 -13.73
C VAL A 59 -20.66 14.60 -14.25
N LEU A 60 -21.71 15.17 -13.65
CA LEU A 60 -23.08 15.00 -14.10
C LEU A 60 -23.35 15.62 -15.47
N GLU A 61 -22.71 16.75 -15.82
CA GLU A 61 -22.85 17.37 -17.14
C GLU A 61 -22.42 16.45 -18.29
N THR A 62 -21.50 15.50 -18.02
CA THR A 62 -20.98 14.55 -19.00
C THR A 62 -21.58 13.15 -18.87
N ALA A 63 -22.46 12.95 -17.88
CA ALA A 63 -23.10 11.67 -17.60
C ALA A 63 -24.31 11.42 -18.52
N SER A 64 -24.70 10.15 -18.69
CA SER A 64 -25.91 9.79 -19.41
C SER A 64 -27.17 10.28 -18.67
N GLU A 65 -28.26 10.48 -19.41
CA GLU A 65 -29.56 10.87 -18.83
C GLU A 65 -30.02 9.91 -17.71
N GLU A 66 -29.77 8.61 -17.87
CA GLU A 66 -30.09 7.61 -16.84
C GLU A 66 -29.32 7.86 -15.52
N VAL A 67 -28.07 8.27 -15.61
CA VAL A 67 -27.24 8.63 -14.43
C VAL A 67 -27.72 9.93 -13.82
N GLN A 68 -28.00 10.94 -14.65
CA GLN A 68 -28.53 12.24 -14.18
C GLN A 68 -29.86 12.08 -13.42
N ASP A 69 -30.73 11.20 -13.91
CA ASP A 69 -32.03 10.88 -13.28
C ASP A 69 -31.84 10.27 -11.87
N ILE A 70 -30.85 9.41 -11.69
CA ILE A 70 -30.52 8.81 -10.39
C ILE A 70 -30.14 9.91 -9.38
N PHE A 71 -29.35 10.89 -9.81
CA PHE A 71 -28.85 11.98 -8.96
C PHE A 71 -29.84 13.16 -8.84
N SER A 72 -31.08 13.02 -9.36
CA SER A 72 -32.20 13.92 -8.99
C SER A 72 -32.64 13.73 -7.54
N ASN A 73 -32.19 12.67 -6.86
CA ASN A 73 -32.51 12.33 -5.48
C ASN A 73 -31.36 12.74 -4.53
N ASP A 74 -31.66 13.57 -3.53
CA ASP A 74 -30.70 14.07 -2.53
C ASP A 74 -29.93 12.94 -1.81
N ASN A 75 -30.55 11.81 -1.53
CA ASN A 75 -29.89 10.68 -0.90
C ASN A 75 -28.79 10.08 -1.79
N ALA A 76 -29.05 9.95 -3.11
CA ALA A 76 -28.06 9.43 -4.05
C ALA A 76 -26.85 10.40 -4.17
N VAL A 77 -27.10 11.70 -4.12
CA VAL A 77 -26.07 12.72 -4.07
C VAL A 77 -25.18 12.56 -2.83
N GLU A 78 -25.78 12.46 -1.65
CA GLU A 78 -25.05 12.33 -0.38
C GLU A 78 -24.23 11.02 -0.32
N GLU A 79 -24.80 9.90 -0.77
CA GLU A 79 -24.10 8.62 -0.84
C GLU A 79 -22.91 8.66 -1.80
N SER A 80 -23.07 9.28 -2.98
CA SER A 80 -22.01 9.43 -3.96
C SER A 80 -20.90 10.34 -3.45
N LEU A 81 -21.21 11.50 -2.90
CA LEU A 81 -20.21 12.40 -2.32
C LEU A 81 -19.46 11.73 -1.17
N THR A 82 -20.16 11.02 -0.29
CA THR A 82 -19.53 10.24 0.79
C THR A 82 -18.57 9.18 0.24
N SER A 83 -18.95 8.50 -0.83
CA SER A 83 -18.12 7.47 -1.47
C SER A 83 -16.91 8.12 -2.15
N ALA A 84 -17.10 9.19 -2.92
CA ALA A 84 -16.01 9.92 -3.56
C ALA A 84 -15.00 10.48 -2.54
N MET A 85 -15.48 11.03 -1.41
CA MET A 85 -14.62 11.51 -0.33
C MET A 85 -13.75 10.39 0.28
N LYS A 86 -14.27 9.17 0.41
CA LYS A 86 -13.48 8.00 0.87
C LYS A 86 -12.43 7.60 -0.16
N MET A 87 -12.68 7.83 -1.43
CA MET A 87 -11.74 7.50 -2.52
C MET A 87 -10.64 8.53 -2.69
N LEU A 88 -10.72 9.71 -2.06
CA LEU A 88 -9.69 10.75 -2.20
C LEU A 88 -8.29 10.28 -1.81
N PHE A 89 -8.17 9.36 -0.87
CA PHE A 89 -6.87 8.83 -0.48
C PHE A 89 -6.23 8.03 -1.62
N SER A 90 -6.98 7.20 -2.35
CA SER A 90 -6.49 6.41 -3.48
C SER A 90 -6.34 7.24 -4.76
N GLU A 91 -7.31 8.11 -5.05
CA GLU A 91 -7.42 8.80 -6.33
C GLU A 91 -6.69 10.16 -6.37
N CYS A 92 -6.26 10.70 -5.22
CA CYS A 92 -5.61 12.00 -5.13
C CYS A 92 -4.20 11.91 -4.50
N PRO A 93 -3.13 11.83 -5.31
CA PRO A 93 -1.76 11.71 -4.80
C PRO A 93 -1.39 12.79 -3.78
N LYS A 94 -1.69 14.05 -4.05
CA LYS A 94 -1.37 15.18 -3.15
C LYS A 94 -2.07 15.11 -1.79
N ILE A 95 -3.31 14.58 -1.75
CA ILE A 95 -4.04 14.36 -0.49
C ILE A 95 -3.43 13.18 0.25
N ARG A 96 -3.13 12.09 -0.46
CA ARG A 96 -2.47 10.92 0.12
C ARG A 96 -1.13 11.29 0.74
N GLU A 97 -0.26 11.97 0.00
CA GLU A 97 1.04 12.43 0.48
C GLU A 97 0.89 13.31 1.73
N PHE A 98 0.00 14.30 1.68
CA PHE A 98 -0.26 15.17 2.82
C PHE A 98 -0.71 14.39 4.07
N ILE A 99 -1.66 13.46 3.91
CA ILE A 99 -2.14 12.62 5.03
C ILE A 99 -1.01 11.75 5.58
N LEU A 100 -0.21 11.13 4.71
CA LEU A 100 0.92 10.28 5.13
C LEU A 100 1.99 11.08 5.86
N ASP A 101 2.32 12.29 5.39
CA ASP A 101 3.30 13.18 6.01
C ASP A 101 2.80 13.68 7.39
N ASP A 102 1.53 14.10 7.49
CA ASP A 102 0.93 14.49 8.77
C ASP A 102 0.99 13.33 9.78
N ARG A 103 0.64 12.12 9.36
CA ARG A 103 0.68 10.94 10.22
C ARG A 103 2.12 10.53 10.58
N ALA A 104 3.04 10.59 9.62
CA ALA A 104 4.45 10.33 9.88
C ALA A 104 5.00 11.30 10.93
N SER A 105 4.72 12.59 10.79
CA SER A 105 5.17 13.62 11.75
C SER A 105 4.67 13.39 13.17
N ARG A 106 3.49 12.80 13.33
CA ARG A 106 2.88 12.51 14.64
C ARG A 106 3.42 11.23 15.27
N PHE A 107 3.62 10.19 14.50
CA PHE A 107 3.89 8.84 15.02
C PHE A 107 5.32 8.37 14.81
N TYR A 108 5.98 8.81 13.74
CA TYR A 108 7.34 8.41 13.41
C TYR A 108 8.32 9.51 13.85
N ARG A 109 8.49 9.66 15.15
CA ARG A 109 9.29 10.69 15.81
C ARG A 109 10.00 10.15 17.04
N MET A 110 10.93 10.93 17.58
CA MET A 110 11.57 10.62 18.84
C MET A 110 10.54 10.64 19.99
N SER A 111 10.81 9.86 21.04
CA SER A 111 9.97 9.83 22.24
C SER A 111 10.03 11.15 22.99
N ASP A 112 8.96 11.47 23.72
CA ASP A 112 8.97 12.59 24.68
C ASP A 112 9.78 12.25 25.94
N SER A 113 10.17 10.99 26.15
CA SER A 113 11.01 10.52 27.25
C SER A 113 12.49 10.55 26.87
N GLU A 114 13.29 11.36 27.58
CA GLU A 114 14.75 11.40 27.42
C GLU A 114 15.39 10.02 27.69
N GLU A 115 14.86 9.28 28.67
CA GLU A 115 15.36 7.94 28.99
C GLU A 115 15.10 6.97 27.83
N ALA A 116 13.92 7.01 27.22
CA ALA A 116 13.61 6.19 26.05
C ALA A 116 14.53 6.52 24.87
N ASN A 117 14.75 7.82 24.59
CA ASN A 117 15.64 8.28 23.54
C ASN A 117 17.09 7.84 23.79
N LYS A 118 17.61 7.99 24.99
CA LYS A 118 18.95 7.54 25.35
C LYS A 118 19.12 6.03 25.13
N ASN A 119 18.15 5.25 25.58
CA ASN A 119 18.16 3.80 25.38
C ASN A 119 18.10 3.45 23.88
N TYR A 120 17.29 4.15 23.10
CA TYR A 120 17.20 3.96 21.65
C TYR A 120 18.55 4.29 20.96
N GLU A 121 19.21 5.38 21.32
CA GLU A 121 20.52 5.78 20.77
C GLU A 121 21.61 4.77 21.13
N ASP A 122 21.63 4.25 22.36
CA ASP A 122 22.54 3.18 22.76
C ASP A 122 22.31 1.91 21.93
N GLY A 123 21.04 1.56 21.69
CA GLY A 123 20.67 0.47 20.79
C GLY A 123 21.20 0.69 19.37
N ASN A 124 21.02 1.88 18.82
CA ASN A 124 21.51 2.25 17.49
C ASN A 124 23.03 2.16 17.40
N ARG A 125 23.75 2.63 18.40
CA ARG A 125 25.21 2.56 18.44
C ARG A 125 25.69 1.11 18.41
N LEU A 126 25.10 0.24 19.21
CA LEU A 126 25.43 -1.18 19.25
C LEU A 126 25.03 -1.91 17.94
N PHE A 127 23.87 -1.57 17.40
CA PHE A 127 23.43 -2.12 16.12
C PHE A 127 24.36 -1.77 14.97
N LYS A 128 24.78 -0.50 14.88
CA LYS A 128 25.76 -0.02 13.87
C LYS A 128 27.13 -0.67 14.05
N ALA A 129 27.52 -0.97 15.28
CA ALA A 129 28.75 -1.71 15.58
C ALA A 129 28.66 -3.22 15.29
N GLY A 130 27.51 -3.73 14.81
CA GLY A 130 27.29 -5.15 14.56
C GLY A 130 26.99 -5.99 15.82
N SER A 131 26.97 -5.39 17.01
CA SER A 131 26.70 -6.03 18.29
C SER A 131 25.18 -6.25 18.47
N LEU A 132 24.59 -7.05 17.56
CA LEU A 132 23.13 -7.20 17.46
C LEU A 132 22.49 -7.79 18.72
N LYS A 133 23.18 -8.73 19.41
CA LYS A 133 22.65 -9.33 20.64
C LYS A 133 22.59 -8.32 21.78
N GLU A 134 23.62 -7.51 21.88
CA GLU A 134 23.77 -6.46 22.88
C GLU A 134 22.79 -5.31 22.63
N ALA A 135 22.49 -4.97 21.38
CA ALA A 135 21.52 -3.94 21.00
C ALA A 135 20.08 -4.27 21.43
N LEU A 136 19.75 -5.56 21.64
CA LEU A 136 18.40 -5.96 22.05
C LEU A 136 17.99 -5.38 23.41
N LYS A 137 18.92 -5.25 24.35
CA LYS A 137 18.59 -4.76 25.71
C LYS A 137 18.16 -3.30 25.66
N PRO A 138 18.99 -2.37 25.17
CA PRO A 138 18.61 -0.96 25.13
C PRO A 138 17.37 -0.70 24.28
N TYR A 139 17.18 -1.36 23.15
CA TYR A 139 15.92 -1.20 22.40
C TYR A 139 14.69 -1.68 23.19
N LYS A 140 14.79 -2.78 23.92
CA LYS A 140 13.71 -3.24 24.80
C LYS A 140 13.44 -2.26 25.95
N ASP A 141 14.50 -1.68 26.51
CA ASP A 141 14.37 -0.70 27.57
C ASP A 141 13.70 0.57 27.04
N ALA A 142 14.04 1.03 25.82
CA ALA A 142 13.35 2.12 25.14
C ALA A 142 11.85 1.85 24.94
N VAL A 143 11.49 0.67 24.40
CA VAL A 143 10.09 0.26 24.22
C VAL A 143 9.35 0.08 25.54
N ARG A 144 10.03 -0.32 26.63
CA ARG A 144 9.42 -0.44 27.96
C ARG A 144 9.14 0.93 28.54
N THR A 145 10.05 1.88 28.39
CA THR A 145 9.90 3.26 28.86
C THR A 145 8.84 4.01 28.09
N ASP A 146 8.81 3.83 26.75
CA ASP A 146 7.78 4.37 25.88
C ASP A 146 7.24 3.28 24.93
N PRO A 147 6.09 2.67 25.25
CA PRO A 147 5.47 1.63 24.42
C PRO A 147 4.98 2.13 23.05
N GLN A 148 4.87 3.46 22.85
CA GLN A 148 4.45 4.05 21.59
C GLN A 148 5.63 4.53 20.73
N PHE A 149 6.86 4.26 21.14
CA PHE A 149 8.06 4.66 20.42
C PHE A 149 8.26 3.78 19.16
N VAL A 150 7.67 4.20 18.05
CA VAL A 150 7.68 3.46 16.76
C VAL A 150 9.10 3.16 16.30
N TYR A 151 10.01 4.13 16.31
CA TYR A 151 11.43 3.89 15.94
C TYR A 151 12.08 2.76 16.75
N ALA A 152 11.82 2.71 18.06
CA ALA A 152 12.41 1.68 18.91
C ALA A 152 11.80 0.30 18.64
N LEU A 153 10.49 0.22 18.37
CA LEU A 153 9.80 -1.00 17.99
C LEU A 153 10.35 -1.54 16.65
N ASP A 154 10.52 -0.66 15.67
CA ASP A 154 11.00 -1.01 14.33
C ASP A 154 12.45 -1.52 14.38
N ASN A 155 13.33 -0.82 15.08
CA ASN A 155 14.73 -1.23 15.21
C ASN A 155 14.92 -2.48 16.07
N LEU A 156 14.07 -2.67 17.09
CA LEU A 156 14.01 -3.93 17.84
C LEU A 156 13.59 -5.08 16.92
N GLY A 157 12.57 -4.87 16.09
CA GLY A 157 12.10 -5.82 15.09
C GLY A 157 13.19 -6.16 14.08
N LEU A 158 13.88 -5.15 13.52
CA LEU A 158 14.99 -5.32 12.60
C LEU A 158 16.15 -6.10 13.24
N THR A 159 16.47 -5.79 14.49
CA THR A 159 17.50 -6.50 15.25
C THR A 159 17.13 -7.97 15.43
N TYR A 160 15.88 -8.27 15.77
CA TYR A 160 15.42 -9.66 15.87
C TYR A 160 15.47 -10.37 14.50
N ARG A 161 15.05 -9.71 13.42
CA ARG A 161 15.09 -10.28 12.07
C ARG A 161 16.53 -10.60 11.64
N LYS A 162 17.47 -9.67 11.85
CA LYS A 162 18.91 -9.92 11.56
C LYS A 162 19.51 -11.06 12.39
N LEU A 163 18.96 -11.33 13.57
CA LEU A 163 19.33 -12.48 14.41
C LEU A 163 18.58 -13.78 14.05
N GLY A 164 17.79 -13.80 12.98
CA GLY A 164 16.98 -14.95 12.57
C GLY A 164 15.77 -15.24 13.48
N LYS A 165 15.45 -14.35 14.43
CA LYS A 165 14.34 -14.47 15.37
C LYS A 165 13.05 -13.89 14.78
N ASN A 166 12.66 -14.38 13.60
CA ASN A 166 11.59 -13.79 12.79
C ASN A 166 10.24 -13.70 13.50
N LYS A 167 9.85 -14.68 14.33
CA LYS A 167 8.60 -14.60 15.13
C LYS A 167 8.59 -13.39 16.07
N LYS A 168 9.73 -13.10 16.73
CA LYS A 168 9.86 -11.92 17.60
C LYS A 168 9.88 -10.62 16.81
N ALA A 169 10.46 -10.62 15.62
CA ALA A 169 10.41 -9.49 14.70
C ALA A 169 8.96 -9.18 14.30
N VAL A 170 8.17 -10.21 13.93
CA VAL A 170 6.73 -10.07 13.64
C VAL A 170 5.99 -9.39 14.78
N ASP A 171 6.22 -9.80 16.03
CA ASP A 171 5.56 -9.19 17.19
C ASP A 171 5.90 -7.70 17.35
N CYS A 172 7.16 -7.32 17.09
CA CYS A 172 7.59 -5.92 17.16
C CYS A 172 6.93 -5.07 16.06
N TYR A 173 6.98 -5.52 14.81
CA TYR A 173 6.39 -4.78 13.68
C TYR A 173 4.86 -4.71 13.78
N LYS A 174 4.19 -5.74 14.28
CA LYS A 174 2.74 -5.66 14.55
C LYS A 174 2.42 -4.60 15.58
N LYS A 175 3.20 -4.48 16.64
CA LYS A 175 3.03 -3.40 17.64
C LYS A 175 3.27 -2.02 17.02
N SER A 176 4.32 -1.88 16.21
CA SER A 176 4.61 -0.64 15.49
C SER A 176 3.43 -0.24 14.59
N LEU A 177 2.88 -1.18 13.81
CA LEU A 177 1.75 -0.95 12.91
C LEU A 177 0.39 -0.78 13.61
N MET A 178 0.26 -1.16 14.87
CA MET A 178 -0.90 -0.79 15.70
C MET A 178 -0.90 0.70 16.08
N ILE A 179 0.28 1.32 16.15
CA ILE A 179 0.46 2.74 16.46
C ILE A 179 0.45 3.56 15.16
N TYR A 180 1.22 3.11 14.17
CA TYR A 180 1.37 3.77 12.87
C TYR A 180 1.10 2.77 11.73
N PRO A 181 -0.19 2.58 11.36
CA PRO A 181 -0.61 1.57 10.37
C PRO A 181 -0.02 1.74 8.98
N GLU A 182 0.35 2.95 8.61
CA GLU A 182 0.93 3.32 7.32
C GLU A 182 2.46 3.18 7.28
N GLY A 183 3.10 2.77 8.37
CA GLY A 183 4.55 2.70 8.50
C GLY A 183 5.21 1.80 7.46
N SER A 184 5.78 2.39 6.39
CA SER A 184 6.38 1.66 5.26
C SER A 184 7.50 0.74 5.71
N PHE A 185 8.38 1.22 6.60
CA PHE A 185 9.47 0.43 7.16
C PHE A 185 8.95 -0.83 7.88
N ALA A 186 7.95 -0.68 8.72
CA ALA A 186 7.37 -1.80 9.47
C ALA A 186 6.63 -2.77 8.54
N LEU A 187 5.85 -2.27 7.57
CA LEU A 187 5.13 -3.09 6.58
C LEU A 187 6.09 -3.96 5.77
N GLN A 188 7.12 -3.34 5.17
CA GLN A 188 8.12 -4.04 4.37
C GLN A 188 8.87 -5.11 5.19
N ASN A 189 9.34 -4.75 6.38
CA ASN A 189 10.10 -5.66 7.23
C ASN A 189 9.23 -6.77 7.84
N LEU A 190 7.96 -6.50 8.13
CA LEU A 190 6.99 -7.50 8.56
C LEU A 190 6.74 -8.53 7.44
N ALA A 191 6.56 -8.06 6.20
CA ALA A 191 6.40 -8.93 5.04
C ALA A 191 7.61 -9.85 4.84
N VAL A 192 8.84 -9.31 4.95
CA VAL A 192 10.07 -10.10 4.89
C VAL A 192 10.13 -11.12 6.04
N ALA A 193 9.74 -10.73 7.26
CA ALA A 193 9.73 -11.64 8.40
C ALA A 193 8.71 -12.77 8.22
N TYR A 194 7.50 -12.48 7.71
CA TYR A 194 6.50 -13.49 7.36
C TYR A 194 6.97 -14.42 6.24
N THR A 195 7.59 -13.89 5.19
CA THR A 195 8.19 -14.69 4.11
C THR A 195 9.22 -15.66 4.67
N SER A 196 10.07 -15.22 5.60
CA SER A 196 11.12 -16.04 6.23
C SER A 196 10.59 -17.17 7.10
N ILE A 197 9.32 -17.14 7.50
CA ILE A 197 8.64 -18.22 8.23
C ILE A 197 7.58 -18.91 7.37
N ASN A 198 7.64 -18.73 6.04
CA ASN A 198 6.73 -19.29 5.03
C ASN A 198 5.26 -18.91 5.23
N ASN A 199 4.99 -17.80 5.90
CA ASN A 199 3.64 -17.28 6.06
C ASN A 199 3.32 -16.31 4.90
N TYR A 200 3.18 -16.87 3.70
CA TYR A 200 3.09 -16.12 2.46
C TYR A 200 1.83 -15.23 2.36
N ALA A 201 0.70 -15.71 2.88
CA ALA A 201 -0.55 -14.94 2.84
C ALA A 201 -0.42 -13.61 3.61
N GLN A 202 0.14 -13.64 4.84
CA GLN A 202 0.39 -12.43 5.61
C GLN A 202 1.51 -11.57 5.03
N ALA A 203 2.49 -12.17 4.33
CA ALA A 203 3.50 -11.39 3.63
C ALA A 203 2.89 -10.59 2.48
N ILE A 204 2.00 -11.20 1.69
CA ILE A 204 1.27 -10.54 0.60
C ILE A 204 0.40 -9.41 1.16
N ASP A 205 -0.40 -9.66 2.21
CA ASP A 205 -1.21 -8.62 2.87
C ASP A 205 -0.38 -7.39 3.27
N CYS A 206 0.79 -7.60 3.85
CA CYS A 206 1.68 -6.49 4.21
C CYS A 206 2.20 -5.71 3.00
N TYR A 207 2.56 -6.40 1.91
CA TYR A 207 3.00 -5.74 0.69
C TYR A 207 1.85 -5.06 -0.05
N GLU A 208 0.64 -5.64 -0.07
CA GLU A 208 -0.55 -4.99 -0.64
C GLU A 208 -0.91 -3.71 0.12
N ARG A 209 -0.80 -3.72 1.45
CA ARG A 209 -0.92 -2.49 2.23
C ARG A 209 0.17 -1.48 1.90
N LEU A 210 1.40 -1.93 1.67
CA LEU A 210 2.49 -1.05 1.24
C LEU A 210 2.18 -0.40 -0.12
N THR A 211 1.72 -1.18 -1.10
CA THR A 211 1.35 -0.63 -2.43
C THR A 211 0.11 0.27 -2.36
N PHE A 212 -0.82 0.02 -1.43
CA PHE A 212 -1.97 0.89 -1.20
C PHE A 212 -1.57 2.27 -0.67
N PHE A 213 -0.69 2.32 0.35
CA PHE A 213 -0.24 3.58 0.93
C PHE A 213 0.79 4.29 0.02
N TYR A 214 1.67 3.54 -0.62
CA TYR A 214 2.82 4.01 -1.40
C TYR A 214 2.82 3.38 -2.80
N PRO A 215 1.85 3.70 -3.68
CA PRO A 215 1.72 3.04 -4.99
C PRO A 215 2.88 3.32 -5.95
N ASP A 216 3.67 4.37 -5.70
CA ASP A 216 4.86 4.69 -6.46
C ASP A 216 6.15 4.07 -5.89
N ASP A 217 6.04 3.33 -4.77
CA ASP A 217 7.13 2.56 -4.20
C ASP A 217 7.15 1.14 -4.80
N ALA A 218 8.19 0.84 -5.57
CA ALA A 218 8.34 -0.46 -6.23
C ALA A 218 8.54 -1.65 -5.27
N GLU A 219 8.98 -1.40 -4.03
CA GLU A 219 9.30 -2.45 -3.05
C GLU A 219 8.10 -3.34 -2.69
N GLY A 220 6.91 -2.75 -2.60
CA GLY A 220 5.67 -3.50 -2.35
C GLY A 220 5.37 -4.49 -3.48
N TYR A 221 5.47 -4.03 -4.72
CA TYR A 221 5.25 -4.87 -5.92
C TYR A 221 6.35 -5.92 -6.07
N TYR A 222 7.62 -5.54 -5.95
CA TYR A 222 8.74 -6.46 -6.01
C TYR A 222 8.62 -7.55 -4.94
N GLY A 223 8.31 -7.16 -3.71
CA GLY A 223 8.13 -8.08 -2.59
C GLY A 223 6.99 -9.07 -2.83
N THR A 224 5.84 -8.60 -3.33
CA THR A 224 4.70 -9.45 -3.70
C THR A 224 5.08 -10.44 -4.81
N GLY A 225 5.69 -9.95 -5.89
CA GLY A 225 6.15 -10.79 -6.99
C GLY A 225 7.10 -11.88 -6.52
N ARG A 226 8.03 -11.53 -5.62
CA ARG A 226 8.97 -12.48 -5.03
C ARG A 226 8.28 -13.54 -4.15
N VAL A 227 7.23 -13.17 -3.41
CA VAL A 227 6.44 -14.14 -2.63
C VAL A 227 5.71 -15.12 -3.55
N PHE A 228 5.05 -14.65 -4.62
CA PHE A 228 4.41 -15.51 -5.61
C PHE A 228 5.41 -16.45 -6.29
N TYR A 229 6.63 -15.97 -6.60
CA TYR A 229 7.71 -16.84 -7.09
C TYR A 229 8.03 -17.97 -6.12
N LEU A 230 8.15 -17.67 -4.82
CA LEU A 230 8.41 -18.68 -3.77
C LEU A 230 7.26 -19.69 -3.62
N MET A 231 6.02 -19.28 -3.93
CA MET A 231 4.85 -20.16 -3.98
C MET A 231 4.78 -21.01 -5.25
N GLY A 232 5.61 -20.71 -6.25
CA GLY A 232 5.58 -21.36 -7.57
C GLY A 232 4.49 -20.80 -8.51
N ASP A 233 3.84 -19.73 -8.11
CA ASP A 233 2.85 -19.01 -8.91
C ASP A 233 3.56 -17.96 -9.79
N TYR A 234 4.12 -18.47 -10.91
CA TYR A 234 4.93 -17.64 -11.80
C TYR A 234 4.10 -16.60 -12.57
N GLU A 235 2.82 -16.87 -12.79
CA GLU A 235 1.93 -15.96 -13.51
C GLU A 235 1.66 -14.69 -12.70
N ASN A 236 1.18 -14.82 -11.47
CA ASN A 236 1.00 -13.69 -10.57
C ASN A 236 2.34 -13.02 -10.23
N SER A 237 3.41 -13.79 -10.09
CA SER A 237 4.75 -13.24 -9.87
C SER A 237 5.15 -12.25 -10.97
N LEU A 238 4.94 -12.60 -12.24
CA LEU A 238 5.28 -11.72 -13.39
C LEU A 238 4.46 -10.45 -13.40
N ASP A 239 3.17 -10.49 -13.04
CA ASP A 239 2.34 -9.30 -12.99
C ASP A 239 2.93 -8.24 -12.06
N TYR A 240 3.27 -8.64 -10.85
CA TYR A 240 3.85 -7.73 -9.86
C TYR A 240 5.28 -7.30 -10.20
N LEU A 241 6.11 -8.21 -10.74
CA LEU A 241 7.48 -7.90 -11.11
C LEU A 241 7.56 -6.91 -12.30
N PHE A 242 6.67 -7.03 -13.28
CA PHE A 242 6.64 -6.07 -14.39
C PHE A 242 6.20 -4.68 -13.94
N ILE A 243 5.27 -4.59 -12.98
CA ILE A 243 4.90 -3.30 -12.37
C ILE A 243 6.12 -2.70 -11.64
N ALA A 244 6.77 -3.48 -10.76
CA ALA A 244 7.95 -3.04 -10.02
C ALA A 244 9.07 -2.60 -10.97
N HIS A 245 9.33 -3.37 -12.02
CA HIS A 245 10.36 -3.07 -13.03
C HIS A 245 10.10 -1.73 -13.71
N LYS A 246 8.87 -1.44 -14.12
CA LYS A 246 8.50 -0.14 -14.71
C LYS A 246 8.71 1.02 -13.74
N ILE A 247 8.33 0.85 -12.48
CA ILE A 247 8.51 1.89 -11.47
C ILE A 247 10.02 2.15 -11.26
N TYR A 248 10.84 1.10 -11.09
CA TYR A 248 12.29 1.24 -10.94
C TYR A 248 12.95 1.88 -12.18
N LEU A 249 12.53 1.52 -13.39
CA LEU A 249 13.01 2.16 -14.63
C LEU A 249 12.70 3.66 -14.64
N ASN A 250 11.46 4.04 -14.34
CA ASN A 250 11.04 5.44 -14.31
C ASN A 250 11.81 6.25 -13.26
N GLN A 251 12.14 5.64 -12.14
CA GLN A 251 12.91 6.24 -11.05
C GLN A 251 14.43 6.20 -11.30
N LYS A 252 14.88 5.54 -12.36
CA LYS A 252 16.31 5.29 -12.65
C LYS A 252 17.04 4.63 -11.48
N SER A 253 16.36 3.69 -10.83
CA SER A 253 16.83 2.99 -9.63
C SER A 253 17.87 1.92 -9.98
N ASP A 254 18.86 1.74 -9.12
CA ASP A 254 19.84 0.64 -9.22
C ASP A 254 19.18 -0.76 -9.04
N TYR A 255 17.96 -0.81 -8.47
CA TYR A 255 17.20 -2.06 -8.27
C TYR A 255 16.50 -2.59 -9.53
N VAL A 256 16.64 -1.93 -10.69
CA VAL A 256 16.19 -2.46 -11.99
C VAL A 256 16.75 -3.87 -12.22
N SER A 257 18.05 -4.06 -11.93
CA SER A 257 18.73 -5.35 -12.09
C SER A 257 18.12 -6.48 -11.24
N ASP A 258 17.57 -6.18 -10.06
CA ASP A 258 16.94 -7.20 -9.20
C ASP A 258 15.66 -7.75 -9.82
N THR A 259 14.85 -6.88 -10.43
CA THR A 259 13.65 -7.31 -11.15
C THR A 259 14.02 -8.08 -12.41
N GLU A 260 14.98 -7.61 -13.21
CA GLU A 260 15.46 -8.30 -14.42
C GLU A 260 15.96 -9.72 -14.11
N ASN A 261 16.76 -9.87 -13.06
CA ASN A 261 17.28 -11.16 -12.63
C ASN A 261 16.15 -12.13 -12.27
N LEU A 262 15.16 -11.69 -11.47
CA LEU A 262 14.08 -12.56 -11.07
C LEU A 262 13.13 -12.90 -12.23
N ILE A 263 12.84 -11.94 -13.10
CA ILE A 263 12.05 -12.15 -14.33
C ILE A 263 12.76 -13.17 -15.24
N SER A 264 14.08 -13.07 -15.42
CA SER A 264 14.87 -14.02 -16.19
C SER A 264 14.81 -15.44 -15.60
N VAL A 265 14.92 -15.56 -14.29
CA VAL A 265 14.77 -16.86 -13.61
C VAL A 265 13.40 -17.48 -13.85
N ILE A 266 12.33 -16.68 -13.82
CA ILE A 266 10.95 -17.14 -14.08
C ILE A 266 10.80 -17.54 -15.54
N HIS A 267 11.34 -16.76 -16.49
CA HIS A 267 11.37 -17.11 -17.91
C HIS A 267 11.95 -18.50 -18.13
N ASP A 268 13.14 -18.77 -17.58
CA ASP A 268 13.81 -20.05 -17.73
C ASP A 268 13.02 -21.21 -17.06
N LYS A 269 12.39 -20.95 -15.92
CA LYS A 269 11.49 -21.92 -15.27
C LYS A 269 10.30 -22.26 -16.16
N LEU A 270 9.62 -21.27 -16.72
CA LEU A 270 8.48 -21.48 -17.61
C LEU A 270 8.88 -22.17 -18.91
N LYS A 271 10.05 -21.83 -19.48
CA LYS A 271 10.62 -22.51 -20.63
C LYS A 271 10.85 -24.01 -20.37
N ASN A 272 11.46 -24.34 -19.23
CA ASN A 272 11.73 -25.73 -18.84
C ASN A 272 10.44 -26.51 -18.53
N LEU A 273 9.35 -25.81 -18.16
CA LEU A 273 8.02 -26.40 -17.93
C LEU A 273 7.18 -26.48 -19.23
N ASN A 274 7.71 -26.08 -20.39
CA ASN A 274 6.97 -25.92 -21.66
C ASN A 274 5.76 -24.98 -21.55
N LYS A 275 5.87 -23.93 -20.72
CA LYS A 275 4.82 -22.93 -20.43
C LYS A 275 5.28 -21.51 -20.81
N LEU A 276 6.19 -21.36 -21.76
CA LEU A 276 6.76 -20.06 -22.16
C LEU A 276 5.69 -19.07 -22.68
N GLU A 277 4.57 -19.61 -23.20
CA GLU A 277 3.47 -18.75 -23.67
C GLU A 277 2.87 -17.89 -22.55
N ILE A 278 2.87 -18.37 -21.30
CA ILE A 278 2.45 -17.56 -20.13
C ILE A 278 3.34 -16.32 -20.01
N PHE A 279 4.66 -16.50 -20.09
CA PHE A 279 5.60 -15.38 -20.06
C PHE A 279 5.34 -14.39 -21.21
N ASN A 280 5.22 -14.90 -22.43
CA ASN A 280 5.01 -14.07 -23.62
C ASN A 280 3.71 -13.27 -23.53
N GLN A 281 2.63 -13.87 -23.05
CA GLN A 281 1.35 -13.20 -22.85
C GLN A 281 1.46 -12.06 -21.82
N LYS A 282 2.05 -12.34 -20.64
CA LYS A 282 2.25 -11.33 -19.60
C LYS A 282 3.17 -10.21 -20.08
N ALA A 283 4.29 -10.53 -20.71
CA ALA A 283 5.21 -9.52 -21.24
C ALA A 283 4.50 -8.58 -22.23
N ARG A 284 3.69 -9.12 -23.15
CA ARG A 284 2.88 -8.30 -24.09
C ARG A 284 1.88 -7.42 -23.35
N GLN A 285 1.18 -7.95 -22.33
CA GLN A 285 0.22 -7.19 -21.51
C GLN A 285 0.86 -5.97 -20.86
N TYR A 286 2.09 -6.10 -20.41
CA TYR A 286 2.83 -5.01 -19.74
C TYR A 286 3.72 -4.20 -20.71
N GLY A 287 3.69 -4.49 -22.04
CA GLY A 287 4.49 -3.81 -23.04
C GLY A 287 5.99 -4.05 -22.89
N ILE A 288 6.38 -5.23 -22.36
CA ILE A 288 7.77 -5.67 -22.27
C ILE A 288 8.14 -6.38 -23.57
N PRO A 289 9.25 -6.01 -24.26
CA PRO A 289 9.67 -6.68 -25.47
C PRO A 289 9.92 -8.17 -25.25
N VAL A 290 9.37 -9.01 -26.14
CA VAL A 290 9.61 -10.46 -26.16
C VAL A 290 10.47 -10.74 -27.38
N ASN A 291 11.72 -11.15 -27.17
CA ASN A 291 12.65 -11.55 -28.24
C ASN A 291 12.52 -13.04 -28.57
#